data_0f19fc8d2315b79ce13c748c739b9cd7
#
_entry.id   0f19fc8d2315b79ce13c748c739b9cd7
#
_cell.length_a   1.000
_cell.length_b   1.000
_cell.length_c   1.000
_cell.angle_alpha   90.00
_cell.angle_beta   90.00
_cell.angle_gamma   90.00
#
_symmetry.space_group_name_H-M   'P 1'
#
loop_
_entity.id
_entity.type
_entity.pdbx_description
1 polymer ?
#
loop_
_entity_poly.entity_id
_entity_poly.type
_entity_poly.pdbx_seq_one_letter_code
_entity_poly.pdbx_strand_id
1 'polypeptide(L)'
;MAETKKVLIAEDSSVIQNLTKKILMMQNYSIHSAKNGEQVLKALESDTYDIILMDINMPKMDGMECTRAIRALDDKAKSSIPIIAITGNAKNYSIEDFKEAGINEYLQKPLNFDQLVETVKKLTN
;
A
#
# COMPACT_ATOMS: atom_id res chain seq x y z
N MET A 1 -11.30 -3.45 23.62
CA MET A 1 -9.96 -3.23 23.08
C MET A 1 -10.00 -3.08 21.56
N ALA A 2 -9.31 -2.09 21.07
CA ALA A 2 -9.21 -1.92 19.63
C ALA A 2 -8.36 -3.04 19.02
N GLU A 3 -8.81 -3.62 17.93
CA GLU A 3 -8.03 -4.60 17.20
C GLU A 3 -6.82 -3.93 16.55
N THR A 4 -5.72 -4.65 16.51
CA THR A 4 -4.54 -4.18 15.78
C THR A 4 -4.83 -4.20 14.28
N LYS A 5 -4.67 -3.08 13.63
CA LYS A 5 -4.85 -2.97 12.18
C LYS A 5 -3.65 -3.57 11.45
N LYS A 6 -3.91 -4.20 10.34
CA LYS A 6 -2.88 -4.87 9.51
C LYS A 6 -2.57 -4.04 8.29
N VAL A 7 -1.27 -3.81 8.08
CA VAL A 7 -0.77 -3.06 6.93
C VAL A 7 0.08 -3.99 6.06
N LEU A 8 -0.18 -3.98 4.76
CA LEU A 8 0.67 -4.67 3.81
C LEU A 8 1.52 -3.62 3.09
N ILE A 9 2.84 -3.75 3.18
CA ILE A 9 3.77 -2.84 2.52
C ILE A 9 4.33 -3.52 1.28
N ALA A 10 4.04 -2.96 0.11
CA ALA A 10 4.59 -3.42 -1.15
C ALA A 10 5.71 -2.48 -1.56
N GLU A 11 6.96 -2.92 -1.43
CA GLU A 11 8.16 -2.12 -1.69
C GLU A 11 9.32 -3.05 -1.98
N ASP A 12 10.00 -2.85 -3.10
CA ASP A 12 11.12 -3.71 -3.48
C ASP A 12 12.44 -3.34 -2.79
N SER A 13 12.58 -2.11 -2.27
CA SER A 13 13.76 -1.71 -1.51
C SER A 13 13.66 -2.20 -0.07
N SER A 14 14.57 -3.10 0.32
CA SER A 14 14.58 -3.62 1.69
C SER A 14 14.82 -2.53 2.73
N VAL A 15 15.64 -1.53 2.39
CA VAL A 15 15.93 -0.43 3.31
C VAL A 15 14.68 0.38 3.60
N ILE A 16 13.98 0.81 2.55
CA ILE A 16 12.75 1.61 2.70
C ILE A 16 11.66 0.79 3.37
N GLN A 17 11.53 -0.47 2.99
CA GLN A 17 10.54 -1.37 3.57
C GLN A 17 10.73 -1.53 5.08
N ASN A 18 11.98 -1.79 5.51
CA ASN A 18 12.28 -1.95 6.93
C ASN A 18 12.05 -0.68 7.72
N LEU A 19 12.41 0.46 7.17
CA LEU A 19 12.21 1.74 7.83
C LEU A 19 10.73 2.06 8.00
N THR A 20 9.95 1.89 6.94
CA THR A 20 8.51 2.10 6.97
C THR A 20 7.84 1.16 7.98
N LYS A 21 8.27 -0.09 7.98
CA LYS A 21 7.78 -1.11 8.91
C LYS A 21 7.98 -0.69 10.36
N LYS A 22 9.20 -0.25 10.71
CA LYS A 22 9.51 0.17 12.08
C LYS A 22 8.63 1.33 12.52
N ILE A 23 8.46 2.31 11.66
CA ILE A 23 7.68 3.51 11.98
C ILE A 23 6.23 3.16 12.26
N LEU A 24 5.63 2.30 11.43
CA LEU A 24 4.24 1.90 11.61
C LEU A 24 4.07 0.94 12.79
N MET A 25 5.04 0.08 13.05
CA MET A 25 5.01 -0.77 14.25
C MET A 25 4.99 0.05 15.53
N MET A 26 5.69 1.18 15.55
CA MET A 26 5.66 2.10 16.68
C MET A 26 4.28 2.72 16.90
N GLN A 27 3.43 2.71 15.87
CA GLN A 27 2.06 3.19 15.94
C GLN A 27 1.06 2.04 16.19
N ASN A 28 1.55 0.88 16.60
CA ASN A 28 0.74 -0.29 16.94
C ASN A 28 0.06 -0.97 15.75
N TYR A 29 0.64 -0.86 14.56
CA TYR A 29 0.17 -1.62 13.40
C TYR A 29 0.91 -2.94 13.29
N SER A 30 0.21 -3.96 12.81
CA SER A 30 0.82 -5.24 12.43
C SER A 30 1.22 -5.14 10.97
N ILE A 31 2.47 -5.45 10.64
CA ILE A 31 3.02 -5.19 9.32
C ILE A 31 3.44 -6.47 8.62
N HIS A 32 2.97 -6.62 7.37
CA HIS A 32 3.45 -7.66 6.46
C HIS A 32 4.08 -6.98 5.26
N SER A 33 4.97 -7.69 4.57
CA SER A 33 5.75 -7.10 3.47
C SER A 33 5.65 -7.93 2.21
N ALA A 34 5.66 -7.25 1.08
CA ALA A 34 5.74 -7.85 -0.26
C ALA A 34 6.75 -7.06 -1.08
N LYS A 35 7.46 -7.70 -1.99
CA LYS A 35 8.49 -7.05 -2.80
C LYS A 35 8.04 -6.71 -4.22
N ASN A 36 6.90 -7.23 -4.62
CA ASN A 36 6.34 -6.96 -5.95
C ASN A 36 4.83 -7.21 -5.93
N GLY A 37 4.18 -6.88 -7.03
CA GLY A 37 2.72 -7.00 -7.11
C GLY A 37 2.21 -8.43 -7.05
N GLU A 38 2.98 -9.39 -7.58
CA GLU A 38 2.60 -10.79 -7.49
C GLU A 38 2.53 -11.26 -6.04
N GLN A 39 3.51 -10.84 -5.23
CA GLN A 39 3.52 -11.18 -3.81
C GLN A 39 2.37 -10.50 -3.05
N VAL A 40 1.98 -9.30 -3.46
CA VAL A 40 0.81 -8.62 -2.90
C VAL A 40 -0.44 -9.45 -3.11
N LEU A 41 -0.68 -9.88 -4.35
CA LEU A 41 -1.86 -10.68 -4.67
C LEU A 41 -1.86 -12.01 -3.92
N LYS A 42 -0.70 -12.64 -3.80
CA LYS A 42 -0.55 -13.88 -3.06
C LYS A 42 -0.84 -13.68 -1.56
N ALA A 43 -0.38 -12.58 -0.99
CA ALA A 43 -0.65 -12.26 0.41
C ALA A 43 -2.16 -12.09 0.65
N LEU A 44 -2.87 -11.50 -0.30
CA LEU A 44 -4.31 -11.30 -0.19
C LEU A 44 -5.10 -12.60 -0.30
N GLU A 45 -4.53 -13.63 -0.91
CA GLU A 45 -5.16 -14.95 -0.93
C GLU A 45 -5.17 -15.59 0.45
N SER A 46 -4.14 -15.33 1.24
CA SER A 46 -3.92 -15.99 2.53
C SER A 46 -4.45 -15.22 3.73
N ASP A 47 -4.63 -13.90 3.60
CA ASP A 47 -4.95 -13.05 4.74
C ASP A 47 -5.71 -11.81 4.29
N THR A 48 -6.21 -11.06 5.26
CA THR A 48 -6.88 -9.79 5.01
C THR A 48 -6.05 -8.64 5.58
N TYR A 49 -6.20 -7.46 5.00
CA TYR A 49 -5.45 -6.28 5.41
C TYR A 49 -6.37 -5.08 5.49
N ASP A 50 -6.04 -4.14 6.35
CA ASP A 50 -6.82 -2.91 6.53
C ASP A 50 -6.39 -1.81 5.59
N ILE A 51 -5.14 -1.88 5.11
CA ILE A 51 -4.59 -0.89 4.18
C ILE A 51 -3.37 -1.48 3.48
N ILE A 52 -3.11 -1.01 2.27
CA ILE A 52 -1.92 -1.39 1.50
C ILE A 52 -1.14 -0.12 1.16
N LEU A 53 0.16 -0.13 1.47
CA LEU A 53 1.10 0.87 0.98
C LEU A 53 1.73 0.30 -0.28
N MET A 54 1.50 0.95 -1.42
CA MET A 54 1.84 0.40 -2.73
C MET A 54 2.87 1.28 -3.43
N ASP A 55 4.11 0.81 -3.50
CA ASP A 55 5.11 1.45 -4.35
C ASP A 55 4.68 1.23 -5.81
N ILE A 56 4.67 2.30 -6.57
CA ILE A 56 4.26 2.23 -7.98
C ILE A 56 5.35 1.56 -8.82
N ASN A 57 6.62 1.80 -8.49
CA ASN A 57 7.74 1.27 -9.26
C ASN A 57 8.28 -0.03 -8.65
N MET A 58 7.70 -1.15 -9.04
CA MET A 58 8.13 -2.47 -8.59
C MET A 58 8.39 -3.37 -9.78
N PRO A 59 9.30 -4.36 -9.64
CA PRO A 59 9.54 -5.33 -10.71
C PRO A 59 8.37 -6.29 -10.86
N LYS A 60 8.31 -6.98 -11.99
CA LYS A 60 7.33 -8.01 -12.37
C LYS A 60 5.93 -7.45 -12.58
N MET A 61 5.33 -6.86 -11.58
CA MET A 61 4.02 -6.24 -11.67
C MET A 61 4.10 -4.93 -10.89
N ASP A 62 3.92 -3.80 -11.57
CA ASP A 62 4.01 -2.50 -10.91
C ASP A 62 2.78 -2.22 -10.05
N GLY A 63 2.84 -1.13 -9.27
CA GLY A 63 1.78 -0.80 -8.34
C GLY A 63 0.45 -0.48 -8.99
N MET A 64 0.46 0.10 -10.19
CA MET A 64 -0.78 0.41 -10.92
C MET A 64 -1.46 -0.86 -11.40
N GLU A 65 -0.71 -1.75 -12.00
CA GLU A 65 -1.23 -3.05 -12.44
C GLU A 65 -1.77 -3.86 -11.26
N CYS A 66 -1.02 -3.86 -10.15
CA CYS A 66 -1.42 -4.56 -8.94
C CYS A 66 -2.72 -4.00 -8.38
N THR A 67 -2.83 -2.67 -8.33
CA THR A 67 -4.04 -2.01 -7.83
C THR A 67 -5.26 -2.41 -8.66
N ARG A 68 -5.13 -2.39 -9.99
CA ARG A 68 -6.24 -2.79 -10.86
C ARG A 68 -6.63 -4.25 -10.63
N ALA A 69 -5.64 -5.12 -10.45
CA ALA A 69 -5.90 -6.53 -10.16
C ALA A 69 -6.64 -6.69 -8.83
N ILE A 70 -6.26 -5.94 -7.81
CA ILE A 70 -6.94 -5.98 -6.50
C ILE A 70 -8.39 -5.53 -6.65
N ARG A 71 -8.63 -4.45 -7.37
CA ARG A 71 -9.99 -3.91 -7.55
C ARG A 71 -10.89 -4.86 -8.35
N ALA A 72 -10.31 -5.77 -9.11
CA ALA A 72 -11.03 -6.76 -9.89
C ALA A 72 -11.34 -8.06 -9.13
N LEU A 73 -10.88 -8.19 -7.89
CA LEU A 73 -11.14 -9.38 -7.09
C LEU A 73 -12.63 -9.51 -6.74
N ASP A 74 -13.12 -10.74 -6.71
CA ASP A 74 -14.54 -11.02 -6.41
C ASP A 74 -14.88 -10.73 -4.95
N ASP A 75 -13.94 -10.94 -4.04
CA ASP A 75 -14.14 -10.69 -2.62
C ASP A 75 -14.14 -9.17 -2.36
N LYS A 76 -15.29 -8.63 -2.02
CA LYS A 76 -15.44 -7.18 -1.82
C LYS A 76 -14.61 -6.63 -0.67
N ALA A 77 -14.39 -7.44 0.37
CA ALA A 77 -13.55 -7.01 1.48
C ALA A 77 -12.12 -6.77 1.02
N LYS A 78 -11.64 -7.57 0.07
CA LYS A 78 -10.28 -7.42 -0.50
C LYS A 78 -10.24 -6.39 -1.60
N SER A 79 -11.26 -6.35 -2.46
CA SER A 79 -11.26 -5.43 -3.61
C SER A 79 -11.43 -3.97 -3.19
N SER A 80 -11.90 -3.70 -1.98
CA SER A 80 -12.12 -2.35 -1.48
C SER A 80 -11.10 -1.89 -0.44
N ILE A 81 -10.03 -2.65 -0.21
CA ILE A 81 -8.97 -2.27 0.74
C ILE A 81 -8.40 -0.90 0.35
N PRO A 82 -8.28 0.05 1.30
CA PRO A 82 -7.62 1.32 1.00
C PRO A 82 -6.18 1.12 0.52
N ILE A 83 -5.80 1.82 -0.53
CA ILE A 83 -4.46 1.74 -1.11
C ILE A 83 -3.85 3.14 -1.16
N ILE A 84 -2.66 3.28 -0.58
CA ILE A 84 -1.86 4.48 -0.69
C ILE A 84 -0.76 4.20 -1.71
N ALA A 85 -0.73 4.96 -2.80
CA ALA A 85 0.34 4.86 -3.78
C ALA A 85 1.56 5.65 -3.29
N ILE A 86 2.74 5.07 -3.44
CA ILE A 86 3.99 5.74 -3.13
C ILE A 86 4.77 5.88 -4.43
N THR A 87 5.01 7.10 -4.86
CA THR A 87 5.58 7.36 -6.17
C THR A 87 6.83 8.22 -6.08
N GLY A 88 7.87 7.81 -6.80
CA GLY A 88 9.11 8.58 -6.92
C GLY A 88 9.11 9.53 -8.11
N ASN A 89 8.19 9.35 -9.03
CA ASN A 89 8.13 10.16 -10.25
C ASN A 89 6.69 10.47 -10.63
N ALA A 90 6.22 11.62 -10.15
CA ALA A 90 4.86 12.08 -10.39
C ALA A 90 4.58 12.42 -11.86
N LYS A 91 5.61 12.43 -12.70
CA LYS A 91 5.44 12.76 -14.13
C LYS A 91 4.85 11.62 -14.94
N ASN A 92 5.01 10.37 -14.45
CA ASN A 92 4.53 9.19 -15.18
C ASN A 92 3.04 8.97 -15.06
N TYR A 93 2.44 9.44 -13.97
CA TYR A 93 1.02 9.25 -13.72
C TYR A 93 0.41 10.52 -13.16
N SER A 94 -0.79 10.84 -13.58
CA SER A 94 -1.56 11.96 -13.05
C SER A 94 -2.41 11.48 -11.85
N ILE A 95 -2.95 12.44 -11.11
CA ILE A 95 -3.90 12.14 -10.03
C ILE A 95 -5.10 11.37 -10.59
N GLU A 96 -5.53 11.72 -11.80
CA GLU A 96 -6.64 11.05 -12.46
C GLU A 96 -6.33 9.58 -12.76
N ASP A 97 -5.08 9.30 -13.17
CA ASP A 97 -4.63 7.92 -13.39
C ASP A 97 -4.74 7.11 -12.12
N PHE A 98 -4.32 7.68 -10.98
CA PHE A 98 -4.41 7.02 -9.69
C PHE A 98 -5.86 6.72 -9.30
N LYS A 99 -6.74 7.69 -9.46
CA LYS A 99 -8.16 7.52 -9.15
C LYS A 99 -8.80 6.44 -10.03
N GLU A 100 -8.49 6.46 -11.32
CA GLU A 100 -9.03 5.49 -12.27
C GLU A 100 -8.60 4.06 -11.91
N ALA A 101 -7.36 3.89 -11.47
CA ALA A 101 -6.86 2.58 -11.05
C ALA A 101 -7.47 2.12 -9.73
N GLY A 102 -8.01 3.04 -8.92
CA GLY A 102 -8.63 2.72 -7.64
C GLY A 102 -7.76 3.02 -6.44
N ILE A 103 -6.78 3.92 -6.59
CA ILE A 103 -5.92 4.36 -5.49
C ILE A 103 -6.64 5.44 -4.67
N ASN A 104 -6.58 5.33 -3.34
CA ASN A 104 -7.28 6.22 -2.43
C ASN A 104 -6.50 7.49 -2.11
N GLU A 105 -5.19 7.36 -1.93
CA GLU A 105 -4.30 8.48 -1.62
C GLU A 105 -2.95 8.21 -2.26
N TYR A 106 -2.15 9.25 -2.46
CA TYR A 106 -0.78 9.08 -2.94
C TYR A 106 0.19 9.94 -2.15
N LEU A 107 1.43 9.45 -2.02
CA LEU A 107 2.51 10.15 -1.35
C LEU A 107 3.74 10.10 -2.26
N GLN A 108 4.50 11.21 -2.30
CA GLN A 108 5.70 11.28 -3.12
C GLN A 108 6.94 10.91 -2.31
N LYS A 109 7.90 10.29 -2.99
CA LYS A 109 9.23 10.07 -2.42
C LYS A 109 10.05 11.36 -2.54
N PRO A 110 10.93 11.66 -1.60
CA PRO A 110 11.20 10.90 -0.38
C PRO A 110 10.05 11.01 0.61
N LEU A 111 9.75 9.90 1.29
CA LEU A 111 8.61 9.85 2.19
C LEU A 111 8.78 10.78 3.39
N ASN A 112 7.74 11.55 3.66
CA ASN A 112 7.60 12.25 4.92
C ASN A 112 6.85 11.29 5.86
N PHE A 113 7.54 10.77 6.86
CA PHE A 113 6.95 9.73 7.71
C PHE A 113 5.82 10.23 8.60
N ASP A 114 5.83 11.50 8.98
CA ASP A 114 4.71 12.08 9.73
C ASP A 114 3.46 12.10 8.86
N GLN A 115 3.60 12.50 7.61
CA GLN A 115 2.50 12.51 6.65
C GLN A 115 2.00 11.09 6.38
N LEU A 116 2.93 10.13 6.26
CA LEU A 116 2.58 8.72 6.06
C LEU A 116 1.73 8.21 7.22
N VAL A 117 2.16 8.44 8.45
CA VAL A 117 1.43 8.00 9.64
C VAL A 117 0.03 8.61 9.67
N GLU A 118 -0.08 9.93 9.41
CA GLU A 118 -1.37 10.60 9.37
C GLU A 118 -2.31 10.00 8.33
N THR A 119 -1.79 9.73 7.13
CA THR A 119 -2.59 9.18 6.05
C THR A 119 -3.05 7.76 6.36
N VAL A 120 -2.17 6.93 6.92
CA VAL A 120 -2.53 5.58 7.32
C VAL A 120 -3.61 5.60 8.39
N LYS A 121 -3.47 6.46 9.40
CA LYS A 121 -4.47 6.59 10.45
C LYS A 121 -5.82 7.05 9.91
N LYS A 122 -5.81 8.00 9.00
CA LYS A 122 -7.01 8.52 8.37
C LYS A 122 -7.78 7.42 7.64
N LEU A 123 -7.08 6.56 6.92
CA LEU A 123 -7.71 5.51 6.11
C LEU A 123 -8.05 4.24 6.88
N THR A 124 -7.51 4.06 8.08
CA THR A 124 -7.78 2.88 8.92
C THR A 124 -8.71 3.15 10.09
N ASN A 125 -9.14 4.36 10.26
CA ASN A 125 -10.08 4.71 11.33
C ASN A 125 -11.53 4.40 10.94
#